data_d7b1e5799268fdc30aa037aae0b87bc5
#
_entry.id   d7b1e5799268fdc30aa037aae0b87bc5
#
_cell.length_a   1.000
_cell.length_b   1.000
_cell.length_c   1.000
_cell.angle_alpha   90.00
_cell.angle_beta   90.00
_cell.angle_gamma   90.00
#
_symmetry.space_group_name_H-M   'P 1'
#
loop_
_entity.id
_entity.type
_entity.pdbx_description
1 polymer ?
#
loop_
_entity_poly.entity_id
_entity_poly.type
_entity_poly.pdbx_seq_one_letter_code
_entity_poly.pdbx_strand_id
1 'polypeptide(L)'
;MKPLFPRLSSSSVFGLPLLLSLIVGFQLEAAPSSHDKLVQKLKTIRIPEVQLERVPLPEALAYLISVSRKHDPEAAANPQSAGINIVWLSPESPPPVITLKVRNLNVGNILGFITDLTGYVYEVREHAVVVRKPLPKKRQQSIGPLLETEIYELGEGLRRRLSGGL
;
A
#
# COMPACT_ATOMS: atom_id res chain seq x y z
N MET A 1 84.15 -6.11 -21.56
CA MET A 1 84.83 -4.88 -21.12
C MET A 1 83.89 -4.08 -20.22
N LYS A 2 84.40 -3.74 -19.09
CA LYS A 2 83.88 -3.05 -17.96
C LYS A 2 83.33 -1.63 -18.23
N PRO A 3 82.92 -0.96 -17.22
CA PRO A 3 81.59 -0.47 -16.79
C PRO A 3 81.49 1.05 -16.78
N LEU A 4 80.42 1.63 -16.38
CA LEU A 4 80.47 2.82 -15.49
C LEU A 4 79.09 3.25 -15.06
N PHE A 5 78.86 3.08 -13.78
CA PHE A 5 77.92 3.96 -13.05
C PHE A 5 78.55 5.36 -12.90
N PRO A 6 77.70 6.39 -12.76
CA PRO A 6 77.61 6.97 -11.43
C PRO A 6 76.24 7.53 -10.95
N ARG A 7 76.07 7.34 -9.70
CA ARG A 7 75.80 8.31 -8.61
C ARG A 7 74.47 9.05 -8.53
N LEU A 8 73.83 8.65 -7.45
CA LEU A 8 72.96 9.41 -6.54
C LEU A 8 72.95 10.95 -6.65
N SER A 9 71.74 11.52 -6.63
CA SER A 9 71.51 12.76 -5.94
C SER A 9 70.13 12.66 -5.19
N SER A 10 70.28 12.75 -3.93
CA SER A 10 69.27 12.93 -2.90
C SER A 10 68.49 14.24 -3.09
N SER A 11 67.19 14.22 -3.08
CA SER A 11 66.40 15.36 -2.61
C SER A 11 65.06 14.88 -2.05
N SER A 12 65.05 14.87 -0.78
CA SER A 12 63.93 14.79 0.12
C SER A 12 62.91 15.88 -0.20
N VAL A 13 61.68 15.50 -0.54
CA VAL A 13 60.52 16.38 -0.34
C VAL A 13 59.41 15.56 0.30
N PHE A 14 59.19 15.89 1.55
CA PHE A 14 58.03 15.51 2.32
C PHE A 14 56.75 15.92 1.57
N GLY A 15 56.03 14.95 1.06
CA GLY A 15 54.70 15.10 0.49
C GLY A 15 53.74 14.20 1.26
N LEU A 16 53.03 14.79 2.22
CA LEU A 16 51.98 14.26 3.01
C LEU A 16 50.93 13.59 2.08
N PRO A 17 50.63 12.29 2.21
CA PRO A 17 49.53 11.71 1.49
C PRO A 17 48.22 12.17 2.13
N LEU A 18 47.51 13.03 1.46
CA LEU A 18 46.12 13.41 1.73
C LEU A 18 45.27 12.15 1.54
N LEU A 19 45.04 11.41 2.61
CA LEU A 19 44.08 10.32 2.67
C LEU A 19 42.68 10.94 2.48
N LEU A 20 42.28 11.11 1.23
CA LEU A 20 40.92 11.39 0.85
C LEU A 20 40.12 10.13 1.13
N SER A 21 39.64 10.01 2.37
CA SER A 21 38.69 9.00 2.81
C SER A 21 37.40 9.18 1.99
N LEU A 22 37.29 8.43 0.90
CA LEU A 22 36.04 8.28 0.14
C LEU A 22 35.07 7.49 1.02
N ILE A 23 34.33 8.19 1.88
CA ILE A 23 33.17 7.65 2.56
C ILE A 23 32.13 7.45 1.47
N VAL A 24 32.17 6.30 0.82
CA VAL A 24 31.04 5.77 0.07
C VAL A 24 29.97 5.51 1.11
N GLY A 25 29.09 6.49 1.28
CA GLY A 25 27.87 6.33 2.06
C GLY A 25 27.07 5.18 1.45
N PHE A 26 27.16 4.01 2.06
CA PHE A 26 26.32 2.87 1.76
C PHE A 26 24.91 3.28 2.23
N GLN A 27 24.14 3.87 1.31
CA GLN A 27 22.73 4.11 1.55
C GLN A 27 22.07 2.73 1.59
N LEU A 28 21.75 2.29 2.79
CA LEU A 28 20.94 1.11 3.01
C LEU A 28 19.50 1.47 2.58
N GLU A 29 19.24 1.40 1.27
CA GLU A 29 17.88 1.48 0.76
C GLU A 29 17.13 0.28 1.33
N ALA A 30 16.20 0.56 2.22
CA ALA A 30 15.31 -0.47 2.75
C ALA A 30 14.57 -1.11 1.57
N ALA A 31 14.71 -2.41 1.41
CA ALA A 31 14.02 -3.14 0.35
C ALA A 31 12.50 -2.89 0.46
N PRO A 32 11.80 -2.59 -0.66
CA PRO A 32 10.38 -2.28 -0.65
C PRO A 32 9.60 -3.43 -0.02
N SER A 33 8.67 -3.09 0.84
CA SER A 33 7.83 -4.09 1.52
C SER A 33 7.00 -4.90 0.51
N SER A 34 6.54 -6.08 0.90
CA SER A 34 5.66 -6.90 0.04
C SER A 34 4.38 -6.15 -0.32
N HIS A 35 3.86 -5.34 0.60
CA HIS A 35 2.73 -4.46 0.37
C HIS A 35 3.03 -3.42 -0.73
N ASP A 36 4.17 -2.73 -0.65
CA ASP A 36 4.53 -1.69 -1.63
C ASP A 36 4.71 -2.28 -3.03
N LYS A 37 5.33 -3.46 -3.13
CA LYS A 37 5.44 -4.21 -4.39
C LYS A 37 4.08 -4.53 -4.99
N LEU A 38 3.14 -4.97 -4.18
CA LEU A 38 1.79 -5.29 -4.63
C LEU A 38 1.02 -4.04 -5.08
N VAL A 39 1.13 -2.94 -4.34
CA VAL A 39 0.55 -1.64 -4.73
C VAL A 39 1.16 -1.16 -6.05
N GLN A 40 2.46 -1.31 -6.22
CA GLN A 40 3.14 -0.96 -7.47
C GLN A 40 2.66 -1.83 -8.64
N LYS A 41 2.51 -3.14 -8.45
CA LYS A 41 1.97 -4.05 -9.48
C LYS A 41 0.56 -3.67 -9.91
N LEU A 42 -0.30 -3.31 -8.98
CA LEU A 42 -1.66 -2.84 -9.30
C LEU A 42 -1.67 -1.61 -10.20
N LYS A 43 -0.65 -0.74 -10.11
CA LYS A 43 -0.50 0.48 -10.91
C LYS A 43 0.23 0.25 -12.23
N THR A 44 1.22 -0.65 -12.25
CA THR A 44 2.11 -0.88 -13.41
C THR A 44 1.59 -1.90 -14.39
N ILE A 45 0.94 -2.97 -13.94
CA ILE A 45 0.41 -3.99 -14.84
C ILE A 45 -0.76 -3.42 -15.62
N ARG A 46 -0.56 -3.21 -16.93
CA ARG A 46 -1.59 -2.71 -17.83
C ARG A 46 -2.16 -3.85 -18.66
N ILE A 47 -3.48 -3.93 -18.71
CA ILE A 47 -4.21 -4.91 -19.48
C ILE A 47 -4.78 -4.20 -20.72
N PRO A 48 -4.43 -4.67 -21.93
CA PRO A 48 -4.87 -4.03 -23.17
C PRO A 48 -6.39 -4.00 -23.35
N GLU A 49 -7.05 -5.11 -23.04
CA GLU A 49 -8.50 -5.23 -23.14
C GLU A 49 -9.03 -6.25 -22.13
N VAL A 50 -10.13 -5.90 -21.49
CA VAL A 50 -10.94 -6.78 -20.65
C VAL A 50 -12.38 -6.71 -21.16
N GLN A 51 -12.94 -7.86 -21.48
CA GLN A 51 -14.34 -8.00 -21.85
C GLN A 51 -14.96 -9.12 -21.02
N LEU A 52 -15.82 -8.76 -20.12
CA LEU A 52 -16.59 -9.66 -19.26
C LEU A 52 -18.08 -9.45 -19.60
N GLU A 53 -18.78 -10.50 -20.00
CA GLU A 53 -20.19 -10.44 -20.33
C GLU A 53 -20.95 -11.44 -19.47
N ARG A 54 -21.72 -10.93 -18.51
CA ARG A 54 -22.52 -11.73 -17.55
C ARG A 54 -21.69 -12.78 -16.83
N VAL A 55 -20.47 -12.43 -16.39
CA VAL A 55 -19.54 -13.33 -15.73
C VAL A 55 -19.73 -13.25 -14.21
N PRO A 56 -19.83 -14.37 -13.49
CA PRO A 56 -19.85 -14.38 -12.04
C PRO A 56 -18.57 -13.78 -11.43
N LEU A 57 -18.68 -13.07 -10.31
CA LEU A 57 -17.55 -12.43 -9.62
C LEU A 57 -16.33 -13.35 -9.44
N PRO A 58 -16.44 -14.60 -8.94
CA PRO A 58 -15.28 -15.46 -8.76
C PRO A 58 -14.52 -15.75 -10.07
N GLU A 59 -15.25 -15.94 -11.15
CA GLU A 59 -14.66 -16.17 -12.47
C GLU A 59 -13.97 -14.90 -13.00
N ALA A 60 -14.58 -13.73 -12.79
CA ALA A 60 -14.00 -12.44 -13.14
C ALA A 60 -12.69 -12.17 -12.39
N LEU A 61 -12.64 -12.49 -11.09
CA LEU A 61 -11.42 -12.38 -10.28
C LEU A 61 -10.35 -13.37 -10.73
N ALA A 62 -10.71 -14.63 -11.02
CA ALA A 62 -9.80 -15.64 -11.54
C ALA A 62 -9.22 -15.23 -12.90
N TYR A 63 -10.06 -14.69 -13.79
CA TYR A 63 -9.63 -14.11 -15.06
C TYR A 63 -8.61 -12.99 -14.85
N LEU A 64 -8.90 -12.04 -13.93
CA LEU A 64 -8.01 -10.93 -13.63
C LEU A 64 -6.65 -11.39 -13.10
N ILE A 65 -6.62 -12.41 -12.23
CA ILE A 65 -5.38 -13.05 -11.76
C ILE A 65 -4.58 -13.61 -12.94
N SER A 66 -5.24 -14.36 -13.83
CA SER A 66 -4.58 -14.98 -14.98
C SER A 66 -3.99 -13.95 -15.94
N VAL A 67 -4.77 -12.93 -16.28
CA VAL A 67 -4.35 -11.87 -17.23
C VAL A 67 -3.27 -10.98 -16.59
N SER A 68 -3.35 -10.72 -15.29
CA SER A 68 -2.31 -9.96 -14.58
C SER A 68 -0.94 -10.64 -14.66
N ARG A 69 -0.88 -11.98 -14.53
CA ARG A 69 0.36 -12.74 -14.69
C ARG A 69 0.94 -12.64 -16.10
N LYS A 70 0.06 -12.68 -17.10
CA LYS A 70 0.47 -12.60 -18.51
C LYS A 70 1.05 -11.24 -18.89
N HIS A 71 0.56 -10.16 -18.27
CA HIS A 71 0.95 -8.79 -18.58
C HIS A 71 1.84 -8.14 -17.50
N ASP A 72 2.34 -8.91 -16.54
CA ASP A 72 3.27 -8.43 -15.56
C ASP A 72 4.65 -8.22 -16.19
N PRO A 73 5.19 -7.01 -16.22
CA PRO A 73 6.52 -6.74 -16.80
C PRO A 73 7.65 -7.46 -16.04
N GLU A 74 7.44 -7.81 -14.77
CA GLU A 74 8.42 -8.53 -13.95
C GLU A 74 8.34 -10.06 -14.13
N ALA A 75 7.36 -10.58 -14.86
CA ALA A 75 7.16 -12.03 -15.02
C ALA A 75 8.37 -12.75 -15.61
N ALA A 76 9.11 -12.09 -16.51
CA ALA A 76 10.31 -12.68 -17.11
C ALA A 76 11.46 -12.83 -16.12
N ALA A 77 11.62 -11.87 -15.21
CA ALA A 77 12.69 -11.89 -14.20
C ALA A 77 12.31 -12.78 -13.00
N ASN A 78 11.04 -12.83 -12.63
CA ASN A 78 10.59 -13.55 -11.46
C ASN A 78 9.21 -14.22 -11.65
N PRO A 79 9.15 -15.35 -12.35
CA PRO A 79 7.88 -16.04 -12.69
C PRO A 79 7.05 -16.43 -11.46
N GLN A 80 7.69 -16.73 -10.33
CA GLN A 80 7.04 -17.14 -9.08
C GLN A 80 6.22 -16.00 -8.45
N SER A 81 6.66 -14.75 -8.64
CA SER A 81 5.99 -13.57 -8.11
C SER A 81 5.15 -12.83 -9.16
N ALA A 82 4.99 -13.41 -10.35
CA ALA A 82 4.26 -12.78 -11.44
C ALA A 82 2.78 -12.59 -11.15
N GLY A 83 2.27 -11.41 -11.53
CA GLY A 83 0.87 -11.04 -11.37
C GLY A 83 0.51 -10.63 -9.95
N ILE A 84 -0.79 -10.66 -9.68
CA ILE A 84 -1.38 -10.34 -8.39
C ILE A 84 -2.12 -11.55 -7.83
N ASN A 85 -2.17 -11.63 -6.50
CA ASN A 85 -3.01 -12.61 -5.81
C ASN A 85 -4.25 -11.92 -5.26
N ILE A 86 -5.45 -12.48 -5.53
CA ILE A 86 -6.72 -11.94 -5.06
C ILE A 86 -7.42 -12.99 -4.21
N VAL A 87 -7.87 -12.59 -3.03
CA VAL A 87 -8.65 -13.42 -2.10
C VAL A 87 -10.04 -12.82 -1.97
N TRP A 88 -11.07 -13.61 -2.26
CA TRP A 88 -12.44 -13.21 -2.06
C TRP A 88 -12.98 -13.70 -0.73
N LEU A 89 -13.28 -12.78 0.17
CA LEU A 89 -13.90 -13.05 1.46
C LEU A 89 -15.39 -12.77 1.43
N SER A 90 -16.16 -13.58 2.16
CA SER A 90 -17.61 -13.45 2.27
C SER A 90 -18.33 -13.68 0.93
N PRO A 91 -18.16 -14.85 0.32
CA PRO A 91 -18.87 -15.19 -0.91
C PRO A 91 -20.37 -15.22 -0.69
N GLU A 92 -21.11 -14.68 -1.66
CA GLU A 92 -22.57 -14.74 -1.72
C GLU A 92 -23.04 -15.89 -2.61
N SER A 93 -24.20 -16.40 -2.30
CA SER A 93 -24.86 -17.41 -3.13
C SER A 93 -26.29 -16.93 -3.48
N PRO A 94 -26.59 -16.68 -4.76
CA PRO A 94 -25.71 -16.74 -5.93
C PRO A 94 -24.69 -15.59 -5.96
N PRO A 95 -23.51 -15.79 -6.60
CA PRO A 95 -22.51 -14.75 -6.72
C PRO A 95 -23.00 -13.63 -7.66
N PRO A 96 -22.60 -12.37 -7.42
CA PRO A 96 -22.95 -11.27 -8.30
C PRO A 96 -22.36 -11.46 -9.70
N VAL A 97 -23.11 -11.05 -10.70
CA VAL A 97 -22.75 -11.18 -12.13
C VAL A 97 -22.30 -9.83 -12.66
N ILE A 98 -21.23 -9.82 -13.43
CA ILE A 98 -20.57 -8.61 -13.92
C ILE A 98 -20.62 -8.55 -15.45
N THR A 99 -20.89 -7.36 -15.96
CA THR A 99 -20.67 -7.00 -17.36
C THR A 99 -19.76 -5.78 -17.41
N LEU A 100 -18.56 -5.94 -17.94
CA LEU A 100 -17.54 -4.88 -17.98
C LEU A 100 -16.74 -4.98 -19.27
N LYS A 101 -16.62 -3.86 -19.98
CA LYS A 101 -15.76 -3.75 -21.16
C LYS A 101 -14.88 -2.53 -21.03
N VAL A 102 -13.58 -2.75 -20.91
CA VAL A 102 -12.58 -1.68 -20.72
C VAL A 102 -11.32 -1.97 -21.52
N ARG A 103 -10.58 -0.91 -21.87
CA ARG A 103 -9.35 -1.01 -22.64
C ARG A 103 -8.23 -0.19 -22.00
N ASN A 104 -7.01 -0.71 -22.10
CA ASN A 104 -5.77 -0.05 -21.69
C ASN A 104 -5.80 0.51 -20.25
N LEU A 105 -6.27 -0.27 -19.30
CA LEU A 105 -6.31 0.09 -17.90
C LEU A 105 -5.35 -0.72 -17.07
N ASN A 106 -4.91 -0.14 -15.95
CA ASN A 106 -4.16 -0.90 -14.95
C ASN A 106 -5.08 -1.83 -14.15
N VAL A 107 -4.48 -2.89 -13.60
CA VAL A 107 -5.21 -3.91 -12.84
C VAL A 107 -5.98 -3.33 -11.66
N GLY A 108 -5.40 -2.34 -10.96
CA GLY A 108 -6.06 -1.69 -9.82
C GLY A 108 -7.35 -0.98 -10.21
N ASN A 109 -7.37 -0.27 -11.36
CA ASN A 109 -8.57 0.39 -11.84
C ASN A 109 -9.65 -0.61 -12.29
N ILE A 110 -9.24 -1.70 -12.97
CA ILE A 110 -10.17 -2.76 -13.37
C ILE A 110 -10.81 -3.40 -12.14
N LEU A 111 -10.00 -3.69 -11.12
CA LEU A 111 -10.49 -4.24 -9.86
C LEU A 111 -11.44 -3.27 -9.15
N GLY A 112 -11.14 -1.96 -9.18
CA GLY A 112 -12.03 -0.91 -8.67
C GLY A 112 -13.40 -0.97 -9.34
N PHE A 113 -13.47 -0.99 -10.68
CA PHE A 113 -14.74 -1.11 -11.40
C PHE A 113 -15.49 -2.40 -11.07
N ILE A 114 -14.78 -3.53 -10.96
CA ILE A 114 -15.40 -4.81 -10.59
C ILE A 114 -16.03 -4.72 -9.19
N THR A 115 -15.32 -4.15 -8.22
CA THR A 115 -15.83 -4.00 -6.85
C THR A 115 -16.97 -2.99 -6.77
N ASP A 116 -16.90 -1.88 -7.49
CA ASP A 116 -17.97 -0.87 -7.55
C ASP A 116 -19.27 -1.44 -8.12
N LEU A 117 -19.17 -2.22 -9.22
CA LEU A 117 -20.33 -2.85 -9.84
C LEU A 117 -20.99 -3.91 -8.96
N THR A 118 -20.24 -4.54 -8.07
CA THR A 118 -20.74 -5.63 -7.22
C THR A 118 -21.06 -5.23 -5.79
N GLY A 119 -20.76 -3.97 -5.42
CA GLY A 119 -20.93 -3.49 -4.05
C GLY A 119 -19.92 -4.07 -3.05
N TYR A 120 -18.83 -4.63 -3.55
CA TYR A 120 -17.69 -5.05 -2.73
C TYR A 120 -16.67 -3.92 -2.62
N VAL A 121 -15.68 -4.10 -1.75
CA VAL A 121 -14.50 -3.24 -1.62
C VAL A 121 -13.27 -4.10 -1.68
N TYR A 122 -12.16 -3.54 -2.15
CA TYR A 122 -10.89 -4.24 -2.06
C TYR A 122 -9.91 -3.51 -1.14
N GLU A 123 -9.04 -4.28 -0.52
CA GLU A 123 -8.00 -3.82 0.40
C GLU A 123 -6.69 -4.51 0.02
N VAL A 124 -5.62 -3.75 -0.11
CA VAL A 124 -4.29 -4.32 -0.38
C VAL A 124 -3.66 -4.72 0.94
N ARG A 125 -3.30 -5.99 1.09
CA ARG A 125 -2.55 -6.53 2.22
C ARG A 125 -1.15 -6.91 1.78
N GLU A 126 -0.34 -7.39 2.70
CA GLU A 126 1.08 -7.67 2.41
C GLU A 126 1.31 -8.62 1.22
N HIS A 127 0.48 -9.66 1.08
CA HIS A 127 0.69 -10.72 0.08
C HIS A 127 -0.47 -10.94 -0.87
N ALA A 128 -1.59 -10.24 -0.69
CA ALA A 128 -2.78 -10.41 -1.50
C ALA A 128 -3.69 -9.17 -1.48
N VAL A 129 -4.45 -9.00 -2.53
CA VAL A 129 -5.59 -8.10 -2.56
C VAL A 129 -6.80 -8.84 -2.04
N VAL A 130 -7.44 -8.30 -1.01
CA VAL A 130 -8.61 -8.91 -0.39
C VAL A 130 -9.85 -8.18 -0.87
N VAL A 131 -10.78 -8.91 -1.49
CA VAL A 131 -12.10 -8.43 -1.91
C VAL A 131 -13.12 -8.90 -0.88
N ARG A 132 -13.87 -7.98 -0.29
CA ARG A 132 -14.87 -8.28 0.75
C ARG A 132 -16.04 -7.32 0.69
N LYS A 133 -17.13 -7.67 1.33
CA LYS A 133 -18.20 -6.71 1.56
C LYS A 133 -17.73 -5.55 2.43
N PRO A 134 -18.20 -4.31 2.15
CA PRO A 134 -17.93 -3.20 3.04
C PRO A 134 -18.49 -3.54 4.43
N LEU A 135 -17.69 -3.34 5.46
CA LEU A 135 -18.17 -3.43 6.83
C LEU A 135 -19.29 -2.39 6.99
N PRO A 136 -20.43 -2.75 7.63
CA PRO A 136 -21.39 -1.74 7.98
C PRO A 136 -20.63 -0.65 8.74
N LYS A 137 -20.69 0.59 8.25
CA LYS A 137 -20.18 1.73 9.02
C LYS A 137 -20.87 1.56 10.37
N LYS A 138 -20.14 1.17 11.43
CA LYS A 138 -20.60 1.40 12.77
C LYS A 138 -21.05 2.84 12.71
N ARG A 139 -22.38 3.07 12.77
CA ARG A 139 -22.90 4.40 13.02
C ARG A 139 -21.95 4.87 14.11
N GLN A 140 -21.05 5.82 13.81
CA GLN A 140 -20.51 6.63 14.87
C GLN A 140 -21.79 7.17 15.49
N GLN A 141 -22.27 6.47 16.51
CA GLN A 141 -23.02 7.15 17.53
C GLN A 141 -22.06 8.29 17.82
N SER A 142 -22.37 9.46 17.29
CA SER A 142 -21.92 10.67 17.88
C SER A 142 -22.21 10.38 19.35
N ILE A 143 -21.17 10.09 20.11
CA ILE A 143 -21.19 10.29 21.52
C ILE A 143 -21.45 11.79 21.54
N GLY A 144 -22.74 12.14 21.48
CA GLY A 144 -23.20 13.46 21.80
C GLY A 144 -22.49 13.77 23.10
N PRO A 145 -22.06 15.00 23.34
CA PRO A 145 -21.18 15.30 24.45
C PRO A 145 -21.74 14.59 25.66
N LEU A 146 -20.96 13.60 26.19
CA LEU A 146 -21.30 12.77 27.34
C LEU A 146 -21.37 13.61 28.64
N LEU A 147 -21.35 14.90 28.47
CA LEU A 147 -21.51 15.96 29.45
C LEU A 147 -22.51 16.98 28.92
N GLU A 148 -23.79 16.59 28.86
CA GLU A 148 -24.84 17.57 29.00
C GLU A 148 -24.74 18.04 30.47
N THR A 149 -23.94 19.09 30.68
CA THR A 149 -23.86 19.76 31.96
C THR A 149 -25.16 20.53 32.10
N GLU A 150 -26.20 19.90 32.59
CA GLU A 150 -27.41 20.59 33.06
C GLU A 150 -26.98 21.43 34.28
N ILE A 151 -26.86 22.73 34.06
CA ILE A 151 -26.69 23.69 35.16
C ILE A 151 -28.05 23.83 35.80
N TYR A 152 -28.26 23.07 36.85
CA TYR A 152 -29.44 23.30 37.71
C TYR A 152 -29.23 24.56 38.50
N GLU A 153 -29.98 25.61 38.18
CA GLU A 153 -30.10 26.76 39.06
C GLU A 153 -30.67 26.33 40.38
N LEU A 154 -29.87 26.32 41.42
CA LEU A 154 -30.33 26.06 42.79
C LEU A 154 -31.34 27.14 43.20
N GLY A 155 -32.58 26.74 43.33
CA GLY A 155 -33.63 27.64 43.80
C GLY A 155 -33.20 28.35 45.10
N GLU A 156 -33.67 29.59 45.26
CA GLU A 156 -33.28 30.49 46.40
C GLU A 156 -33.43 29.84 47.77
N GLY A 157 -34.32 28.85 47.94
CA GLY A 157 -34.48 28.13 49.19
C GLY A 157 -33.29 27.25 49.59
N LEU A 158 -32.55 26.69 48.62
CA LEU A 158 -31.34 25.93 48.85
C LEU A 158 -30.13 26.82 49.07
N ARG A 159 -30.05 27.97 48.39
CA ARG A 159 -29.01 28.97 48.63
C ARG A 159 -29.03 29.48 50.06
N ARG A 160 -30.26 29.70 50.62
CA ARG A 160 -30.40 30.20 52.01
C ARG A 160 -29.99 29.18 53.06
N ARG A 161 -30.11 27.87 52.77
CA ARG A 161 -29.66 26.79 53.68
C ARG A 161 -28.12 26.60 53.67
N LEU A 162 -27.49 26.85 52.55
CA LEU A 162 -26.03 26.70 52.40
C LEU A 162 -25.23 27.94 52.88
N SER A 163 -25.87 29.11 52.94
CA SER A 163 -25.25 30.33 53.42
C SER A 163 -25.51 30.66 54.91
N GLY A 164 -26.38 29.88 55.56
CA GLY A 164 -26.77 30.11 56.96
C GLY A 164 -26.14 29.17 58.00
N GLY A 165 -25.08 28.49 57.65
CA GLY A 165 -24.37 27.55 58.55
C GLY A 165 -23.03 28.09 59.01
N LEU A 166 -22.96 29.06 59.86
CA LEU A 166 -21.92 29.39 60.80
C LEU A 166 -22.57 30.04 62.00
#